data_b36e3386892f5ce968efac6b31695617
#
_entry.id   b36e3386892f5ce968efac6b31695617
#
_cell.length_a   1.000
_cell.length_b   1.000
_cell.length_c   1.000
_cell.angle_alpha   90.00
_cell.angle_beta   90.00
_cell.angle_gamma   90.00
#
_symmetry.space_group_name_H-M   'P 1'
#
loop_
_entity.id
_entity.type
_entity.pdbx_description
1 polymer ?
#
loop_
_entity_poly.entity_id
_entity_poly.type
_entity_poly.pdbx_seq_one_letter_code
_entity_poly.pdbx_strand_id
1 'polypeptide(L)'
;FGSRNSLSLTIEGINQSETLDYLQISFAFALGQLVLGAISPFAGMIADKYGSGKTLIAGILLALLGTILIPFSITAFTLAISLGIISSIGIGIAGLPVVLASVNKLIPQEKVGMAFGLVNAGSSVGQLILAPIAGFIIVNFGWVSCIIFLSIILLMVLPLSFLLRSRARSNKDESTVIKSLSETLSIAFKTPSYIYLVAGFFVCGFHVAFIATHMPGVIQVCGLPPTVSGWSLGIIGLFNIIGSIFAGWYISKRSMRIFLAYTYFARCVIVLLX
;
A
#
# COMPACT_ATOMS: atom_id res chain seq x y z
N PHE A 1 0.07 -4.79 -1.34
CA PHE A 1 -0.71 -4.21 -0.23
C PHE A 1 -1.09 -5.26 0.81
N GLY A 2 -1.64 -6.40 0.40
CA GLY A 2 -2.00 -7.47 1.34
C GLY A 2 -0.83 -7.89 2.23
N SER A 3 0.32 -8.19 1.64
CA SER A 3 1.52 -8.59 2.37
C SER A 3 2.00 -7.51 3.34
N ARG A 4 1.94 -6.24 2.93
CA ARG A 4 2.34 -5.12 3.79
C ARG A 4 1.43 -5.00 5.03
N ASN A 5 0.11 -5.07 4.81
CA ASN A 5 -0.84 -4.97 5.93
C ASN A 5 -0.72 -6.17 6.88
N SER A 6 -0.35 -7.35 6.35
CA SER A 6 -0.11 -8.54 7.17
C SER A 6 1.17 -8.46 8.00
N LEU A 7 2.15 -7.62 7.59
CA LEU A 7 3.36 -7.38 8.39
C LEU A 7 3.04 -6.73 9.75
N SER A 8 1.96 -5.95 9.87
CA SER A 8 1.60 -5.37 11.18
C SER A 8 1.22 -6.43 12.21
N LEU A 9 0.81 -7.62 11.78
CA LEU A 9 0.52 -8.73 12.69
C LEU A 9 1.78 -9.28 13.36
N THR A 10 2.98 -9.05 12.80
CA THR A 10 4.24 -9.53 13.35
C THR A 10 4.82 -8.59 14.44
N ILE A 11 4.21 -7.42 14.67
CA ILE A 11 4.70 -6.40 15.62
C ILE A 11 4.89 -7.00 17.00
N GLU A 12 3.88 -7.70 17.50
CA GLU A 12 3.93 -8.31 18.84
C GLU A 12 4.98 -9.42 18.93
N GLY A 13 5.09 -10.24 17.88
CA GLY A 13 6.11 -11.29 17.83
C GLY A 13 7.53 -10.71 17.87
N ILE A 14 7.75 -9.61 17.17
CA ILE A 14 9.03 -8.89 17.18
C ILE A 14 9.28 -8.29 18.57
N ASN A 15 8.25 -7.68 19.16
CA ASN A 15 8.36 -7.06 20.51
C ASN A 15 8.69 -8.10 21.59
N GLN A 16 8.12 -9.30 21.50
CA GLN A 16 8.33 -10.37 22.48
C GLN A 16 9.68 -11.09 22.33
N SER A 17 10.19 -11.21 21.10
CA SER A 17 11.38 -12.01 20.81
C SER A 17 12.67 -11.20 20.75
N GLU A 18 12.57 -9.91 20.56
CA GLU A 18 13.70 -9.00 20.38
C GLU A 18 13.74 -7.98 21.53
N THR A 19 14.88 -7.35 21.71
CA THR A 19 15.05 -6.27 22.69
C THR A 19 14.49 -4.93 22.20
N LEU A 20 13.51 -4.99 21.28
CA LEU A 20 12.93 -3.81 20.64
C LEU A 20 11.62 -3.41 21.35
N ASP A 21 11.55 -2.16 21.77
CA ASP A 21 10.36 -1.58 22.37
C ASP A 21 9.28 -1.33 21.30
N TYR A 22 8.03 -1.44 21.69
CA TYR A 22 6.85 -1.18 20.83
C TYR A 22 6.95 0.18 20.13
N LEU A 23 7.49 1.20 20.83
CA LEU A 23 7.69 2.53 20.26
C LEU A 23 8.65 2.50 19.07
N GLN A 24 9.75 1.75 19.19
CA GLN A 24 10.77 1.62 18.13
C GLN A 24 10.22 0.91 16.89
N ILE A 25 9.43 -0.14 17.12
CA ILE A 25 8.78 -0.88 16.03
C ILE A 25 7.75 0.01 15.32
N SER A 26 6.90 0.73 16.09
CA SER A 26 5.92 1.68 15.54
C SER A 26 6.59 2.79 14.74
N PHE A 27 7.74 3.27 15.21
CA PHE A 27 8.54 4.28 14.48
C PHE A 27 9.01 3.74 13.12
N ALA A 28 9.47 2.47 13.07
CA ALA A 28 9.90 1.85 11.80
C ALA A 28 8.72 1.75 10.80
N PHE A 29 7.51 1.39 11.28
CA PHE A 29 6.30 1.37 10.46
C PHE A 29 5.89 2.76 9.98
N ALA A 30 5.95 3.78 10.87
CA ALA A 30 5.63 5.17 10.53
C ALA A 30 6.62 5.72 9.49
N LEU A 31 7.92 5.47 9.69
CA LEU A 31 8.96 5.81 8.70
C LEU A 31 8.66 5.15 7.36
N GLY A 32 8.26 3.88 7.39
CA GLY A 32 7.89 3.13 6.19
C GLY A 32 6.71 3.76 5.44
N GLN A 33 5.70 4.25 6.13
CA GLN A 33 4.57 4.94 5.50
C GLN A 33 5.02 6.24 4.84
N LEU A 34 5.89 6.99 5.51
CA LEU A 34 6.44 8.24 4.99
C LEU A 34 7.27 7.99 3.71
N VAL A 35 8.18 7.02 3.77
CA VAL A 35 9.04 6.63 2.64
C VAL A 35 8.20 6.14 1.46
N LEU A 36 7.19 5.31 1.72
CA LEU A 36 6.27 4.79 0.69
C LEU A 36 5.53 5.95 -0.02
N GLY A 37 5.03 6.90 0.76
CA GLY A 37 4.36 8.08 0.22
C GLY A 37 5.30 8.93 -0.62
N ALA A 38 6.52 9.17 -0.11
CA ALA A 38 7.54 9.99 -0.80
C ALA A 38 8.00 9.37 -2.12
N ILE A 39 8.16 8.04 -2.17
CA ILE A 39 8.65 7.34 -3.37
C ILE A 39 7.56 7.18 -4.46
N SER A 40 6.28 7.20 -4.08
CA SER A 40 5.17 6.91 -5.00
C SER A 40 5.12 7.81 -6.25
N PRO A 41 5.32 9.14 -6.18
CA PRO A 41 5.37 9.97 -7.39
C PRO A 41 6.54 9.62 -8.29
N PHE A 42 7.71 9.32 -7.70
CA PHE A 42 8.92 8.95 -8.46
C PHE A 42 8.75 7.58 -9.13
N ALA A 43 8.01 6.66 -8.50
CA ALA A 43 7.73 5.33 -9.05
C ALA A 43 7.00 5.44 -10.41
N GLY A 44 6.03 6.36 -10.51
CA GLY A 44 5.33 6.63 -11.76
C GLY A 44 6.29 7.11 -12.87
N MET A 45 7.16 8.07 -12.55
CA MET A 45 8.15 8.60 -13.50
C MET A 45 9.14 7.52 -13.96
N ILE A 46 9.61 6.68 -13.03
CA ILE A 46 10.51 5.55 -13.32
C ILE A 46 9.81 4.55 -14.27
N ALA A 47 8.52 4.27 -14.01
CA ALA A 47 7.72 3.37 -14.84
C ALA A 47 7.51 3.93 -16.26
N ASP A 48 7.34 5.25 -16.38
CA ASP A 48 7.21 5.90 -17.71
C ASP A 48 8.52 5.84 -18.50
N LYS A 49 9.65 6.01 -17.83
CA LYS A 49 10.98 6.04 -18.45
C LYS A 49 11.51 4.63 -18.80
N TYR A 50 11.41 3.68 -17.88
CA TYR A 50 12.02 2.35 -18.03
C TYR A 50 11.03 1.24 -18.37
N GLY A 51 9.72 1.56 -18.31
CA GLY A 51 8.64 0.60 -18.54
C GLY A 51 8.13 0.01 -17.22
N SER A 52 6.82 -0.20 -17.14
CA SER A 52 6.16 -0.65 -15.92
C SER A 52 6.64 -2.03 -15.44
N GLY A 53 6.89 -2.99 -16.35
CA GLY A 53 7.34 -4.33 -15.99
C GLY A 53 8.68 -4.33 -15.26
N LYS A 54 9.68 -3.61 -15.79
CA LYS A 54 11.02 -3.52 -15.16
C LYS A 54 10.94 -2.83 -13.81
N THR A 55 10.14 -1.78 -13.71
CA THR A 55 9.93 -1.02 -12.47
C THR A 55 9.28 -1.91 -11.41
N LEU A 56 8.25 -2.70 -11.78
CA LEU A 56 7.59 -3.63 -10.87
C LEU A 56 8.57 -4.71 -10.37
N ILE A 57 9.39 -5.29 -11.27
CA ILE A 57 10.38 -6.31 -10.89
C ILE A 57 11.38 -5.73 -9.89
N ALA A 58 11.95 -4.54 -10.17
CA ALA A 58 12.90 -3.88 -9.28
C ALA A 58 12.27 -3.59 -7.91
N GLY A 59 11.03 -3.10 -7.92
CA GLY A 59 10.30 -2.84 -6.67
C GLY A 59 10.02 -4.10 -5.87
N ILE A 60 9.58 -5.19 -6.51
CA ILE A 60 9.32 -6.48 -5.83
C ILE A 60 10.62 -7.05 -5.24
N LEU A 61 11.73 -7.01 -5.99
CA LEU A 61 13.02 -7.50 -5.49
C LEU A 61 13.50 -6.70 -4.29
N LEU A 62 13.33 -5.38 -4.32
CA LEU A 62 13.70 -4.52 -3.20
C LEU A 62 12.79 -4.77 -1.99
N ALA A 63 11.48 -4.92 -2.21
CA ALA A 63 10.52 -5.26 -1.14
C ALA A 63 10.86 -6.62 -0.52
N LEU A 64 11.19 -7.61 -1.36
CA LEU A 64 11.60 -8.95 -0.93
C LEU A 64 12.86 -8.87 -0.06
N LEU A 65 13.88 -8.15 -0.53
CA LEU A 65 15.13 -7.96 0.21
C LEU A 65 14.85 -7.33 1.59
N GLY A 66 14.08 -6.24 1.62
CA GLY A 66 13.73 -5.57 2.88
C GLY A 66 12.95 -6.47 3.83
N THR A 67 12.01 -7.28 3.30
CA THR A 67 11.19 -8.19 4.12
C THR A 67 12.04 -9.33 4.70
N ILE A 68 12.94 -9.92 3.90
CA ILE A 68 13.84 -11.01 4.35
C ILE A 68 14.82 -10.52 5.42
N LEU A 69 15.20 -9.24 5.41
CA LEU A 69 16.11 -8.67 6.39
C LEU A 69 15.46 -8.41 7.76
N ILE A 70 14.11 -8.40 7.86
CA ILE A 70 13.41 -8.11 9.12
C ILE A 70 13.82 -9.06 10.25
N PRO A 71 13.86 -10.41 10.07
CA PRO A 71 14.24 -11.30 11.16
C PRO A 71 15.69 -11.14 11.63
N PHE A 72 16.54 -10.51 10.83
CA PHE A 72 17.95 -10.27 11.19
C PHE A 72 18.14 -8.88 11.83
N SER A 73 17.07 -8.12 12.01
CA SER A 73 17.12 -6.76 12.54
C SER A 73 17.07 -6.76 14.06
N ILE A 74 18.24 -6.76 14.70
CA ILE A 74 18.40 -6.85 16.17
C ILE A 74 18.23 -5.47 16.84
N THR A 75 18.44 -4.36 16.09
CA THR A 75 18.35 -3.01 16.64
C THR A 75 17.25 -2.22 15.96
N ALA A 76 16.75 -1.18 16.64
CA ALA A 76 15.76 -0.24 16.10
C ALA A 76 16.24 0.37 14.76
N PHE A 77 17.55 0.65 14.67
CA PHE A 77 18.15 1.22 13.46
C PHE A 77 18.10 0.23 12.28
N THR A 78 18.48 -1.04 12.52
CA THR A 78 18.42 -2.06 11.45
C THR A 78 16.99 -2.36 11.03
N LEU A 79 16.03 -2.35 11.97
CA LEU A 79 14.61 -2.51 11.66
C LEU A 79 14.09 -1.32 10.85
N ALA A 80 14.47 -0.10 11.22
CA ALA A 80 14.08 1.11 10.48
C ALA A 80 14.61 1.08 9.05
N ILE A 81 15.82 0.55 8.83
CA ILE A 81 16.39 0.39 7.48
C ILE A 81 15.66 -0.70 6.71
N SER A 82 15.54 -1.92 7.26
CA SER A 82 14.98 -3.07 6.54
C SER A 82 13.49 -2.88 6.23
N LEU A 83 12.67 -2.61 7.25
CA LEU A 83 11.23 -2.46 7.12
C LEU A 83 10.84 -1.03 6.69
N GLY A 84 11.43 -0.02 7.38
CA GLY A 84 11.08 1.39 7.17
C GLY A 84 11.55 1.92 5.82
N ILE A 85 12.76 1.59 5.39
CA ILE A 85 13.32 2.17 4.15
C ILE A 85 13.27 1.16 3.00
N ILE A 86 14.01 0.04 3.08
CA ILE A 86 14.22 -0.87 1.94
C ILE A 86 12.90 -1.48 1.48
N SER A 87 12.16 -2.10 2.40
CA SER A 87 10.89 -2.75 2.07
C SER A 87 9.87 -1.73 1.55
N SER A 88 9.81 -0.54 2.18
CA SER A 88 8.83 0.50 1.82
C SER A 88 9.13 1.16 0.48
N ILE A 89 10.41 1.39 0.13
CA ILE A 89 10.80 1.84 -1.21
C ILE A 89 10.34 0.78 -2.24
N GLY A 90 10.63 -0.49 -1.97
CA GLY A 90 10.23 -1.59 -2.86
C GLY A 90 8.73 -1.63 -3.09
N ILE A 91 7.94 -1.57 -2.02
CA ILE A 91 6.47 -1.58 -2.08
C ILE A 91 5.93 -0.32 -2.78
N GLY A 92 6.54 0.83 -2.54
CA GLY A 92 6.18 2.09 -3.21
C GLY A 92 6.41 2.03 -4.72
N ILE A 93 7.55 1.48 -5.13
CA ILE A 93 7.90 1.31 -6.55
C ILE A 93 7.01 0.25 -7.22
N ALA A 94 6.72 -0.87 -6.54
CA ALA A 94 5.83 -1.92 -7.06
C ALA A 94 4.34 -1.64 -6.76
N GLY A 95 4.02 -0.44 -6.30
CA GLY A 95 2.71 -0.10 -5.76
C GLY A 95 1.64 0.20 -6.79
N LEU A 96 0.45 0.50 -6.25
CA LEU A 96 -0.74 0.86 -7.02
C LEU A 96 -0.49 1.94 -8.08
N PRO A 97 0.29 3.03 -7.81
CA PRO A 97 0.47 4.08 -8.83
C PRO A 97 1.02 3.57 -10.17
N VAL A 98 2.00 2.65 -10.12
CA VAL A 98 2.60 2.09 -11.34
C VAL A 98 1.60 1.19 -12.09
N VAL A 99 0.84 0.39 -11.35
CA VAL A 99 -0.19 -0.50 -11.95
C VAL A 99 -1.30 0.36 -12.58
N LEU A 100 -1.80 1.37 -11.86
CA LEU A 100 -2.86 2.26 -12.34
C LEU A 100 -2.41 3.07 -13.57
N ALA A 101 -1.17 3.55 -13.58
CA ALA A 101 -0.60 4.26 -14.72
C ALA A 101 -0.53 3.34 -15.95
N SER A 102 -0.19 2.07 -15.76
CA SER A 102 -0.15 1.07 -16.85
C SER A 102 -1.54 0.77 -17.39
N VAL A 103 -2.51 0.59 -16.50
CA VAL A 103 -3.92 0.32 -16.83
C VAL A 103 -4.51 1.52 -17.60
N ASN A 104 -4.22 2.75 -17.15
CA ASN A 104 -4.73 3.97 -17.79
C ASN A 104 -4.27 4.10 -19.25
N LYS A 105 -3.09 3.55 -19.59
CA LYS A 105 -2.56 3.56 -20.98
C LYS A 105 -3.21 2.52 -21.89
N LEU A 106 -3.82 1.48 -21.31
CA LEU A 106 -4.34 0.31 -22.04
C LEU A 106 -5.86 0.35 -22.25
N ILE A 107 -6.57 1.19 -21.47
CA ILE A 107 -8.04 1.13 -21.39
C ILE A 107 -8.65 2.47 -21.85
N PRO A 108 -9.76 2.43 -22.63
CA PRO A 108 -10.49 3.64 -23.01
C PRO A 108 -10.92 4.47 -21.79
N GLN A 109 -10.92 5.79 -21.94
CA GLN A 109 -11.21 6.74 -20.85
C GLN A 109 -12.57 6.48 -20.15
N GLU A 110 -13.56 6.00 -20.91
CA GLU A 110 -14.90 5.68 -20.37
C GLU A 110 -14.87 4.56 -19.31
N LYS A 111 -13.90 3.64 -19.39
CA LYS A 111 -13.81 2.47 -18.51
C LYS A 111 -12.72 2.59 -17.44
N VAL A 112 -11.98 3.71 -17.41
CA VAL A 112 -10.85 3.91 -16.48
C VAL A 112 -11.33 3.84 -15.04
N GLY A 113 -12.46 4.46 -14.70
CA GLY A 113 -13.02 4.43 -13.34
C GLY A 113 -13.27 3.01 -12.84
N MET A 114 -13.93 2.19 -13.66
CA MET A 114 -14.21 0.78 -13.34
C MET A 114 -12.90 -0.02 -13.22
N ALA A 115 -11.96 0.19 -14.15
CA ALA A 115 -10.67 -0.50 -14.12
C ALA A 115 -9.88 -0.17 -12.85
N PHE A 116 -9.88 1.10 -12.43
CA PHE A 116 -9.24 1.53 -11.18
C PHE A 116 -9.90 0.88 -9.96
N GLY A 117 -11.23 0.80 -9.95
CA GLY A 117 -11.99 0.09 -8.91
C GLY A 117 -11.58 -1.38 -8.82
N LEU A 118 -11.47 -2.07 -9.96
CA LEU A 118 -11.08 -3.49 -10.02
C LEU A 118 -9.63 -3.71 -9.58
N VAL A 119 -8.69 -2.83 -9.97
CA VAL A 119 -7.29 -2.93 -9.54
C VAL A 119 -7.18 -2.75 -8.02
N ASN A 120 -7.91 -1.78 -7.47
CA ASN A 120 -7.94 -1.54 -6.03
C ASN A 120 -8.60 -2.71 -5.28
N ALA A 121 -9.68 -3.27 -5.83
CA ALA A 121 -10.34 -4.47 -5.30
C ALA A 121 -9.36 -5.66 -5.26
N GLY A 122 -8.55 -5.85 -6.32
CA GLY A 122 -7.50 -6.89 -6.35
C GLY A 122 -6.49 -6.75 -5.22
N SER A 123 -6.09 -5.52 -4.90
CA SER A 123 -5.22 -5.24 -3.76
C SER A 123 -5.87 -5.66 -2.44
N SER A 124 -7.18 -5.45 -2.31
CA SER A 124 -7.96 -5.80 -1.11
C SER A 124 -8.26 -7.30 -1.01
N VAL A 125 -8.35 -8.01 -2.14
CA VAL A 125 -8.41 -9.50 -2.17
C VAL A 125 -7.14 -10.05 -1.52
N GLY A 126 -5.98 -9.47 -1.84
CA GLY A 126 -4.72 -9.84 -1.17
C GLY A 126 -4.80 -9.68 0.33
N GLN A 127 -5.37 -8.59 0.82
CA GLN A 127 -5.53 -8.36 2.26
C GLN A 127 -6.52 -9.36 2.89
N LEU A 128 -7.66 -9.60 2.23
CA LEU A 128 -8.70 -10.54 2.70
C LEU A 128 -8.13 -11.96 2.88
N ILE A 129 -7.26 -12.40 1.99
CA ILE A 129 -6.70 -13.75 2.00
C ILE A 129 -5.46 -13.83 2.91
N LEU A 130 -4.51 -12.89 2.74
CA LEU A 130 -3.20 -13.00 3.39
C LEU A 130 -3.26 -12.69 4.89
N ALA A 131 -4.14 -11.78 5.34
CA ALA A 131 -4.15 -11.39 6.75
C ALA A 131 -4.65 -12.52 7.67
N PRO A 132 -5.76 -13.25 7.37
CA PRO A 132 -6.13 -14.40 8.19
C PRO A 132 -5.09 -15.54 8.17
N ILE A 133 -4.49 -15.82 6.98
CA ILE A 133 -3.45 -16.84 6.85
C ILE A 133 -2.22 -16.43 7.69
N ALA A 134 -1.82 -15.16 7.63
CA ALA A 134 -0.69 -14.64 8.43
C ALA A 134 -0.97 -14.79 9.93
N GLY A 135 -2.17 -14.43 10.37
CA GLY A 135 -2.59 -14.62 11.77
C GLY A 135 -2.52 -16.07 12.21
N PHE A 136 -2.98 -17.01 11.36
CA PHE A 136 -2.91 -18.46 11.61
C PHE A 136 -1.45 -18.93 11.69
N ILE A 137 -0.59 -18.48 10.76
CA ILE A 137 0.84 -18.87 10.74
C ILE A 137 1.56 -18.36 11.99
N ILE A 138 1.26 -17.13 12.43
CA ILE A 138 1.91 -16.54 13.62
C ILE A 138 1.60 -17.36 14.85
N VAL A 139 0.35 -17.78 15.03
CA VAL A 139 -0.07 -18.56 16.21
C VAL A 139 0.56 -19.96 16.24
N ASN A 140 0.68 -20.64 15.09
CA ASN A 140 1.14 -22.02 15.04
C ASN A 140 2.64 -22.18 14.78
N PHE A 141 3.25 -21.25 14.05
CA PHE A 141 4.64 -21.38 13.55
C PHE A 141 5.52 -20.16 13.89
N GLY A 142 4.96 -19.16 14.54
CA GLY A 142 5.70 -17.97 14.95
C GLY A 142 5.81 -16.89 13.86
N TRP A 143 6.24 -15.70 14.27
CA TRP A 143 6.29 -14.50 13.43
C TRP A 143 7.33 -14.60 12.30
N VAL A 144 8.45 -15.29 12.52
CA VAL A 144 9.51 -15.48 11.50
C VAL A 144 8.95 -16.29 10.32
N SER A 145 8.19 -17.36 10.61
CA SER A 145 7.53 -18.19 9.57
C SER A 145 6.54 -17.35 8.74
N CYS A 146 5.86 -16.41 9.37
CA CYS A 146 4.98 -15.47 8.67
C CYS A 146 5.78 -14.60 7.68
N ILE A 147 6.93 -14.08 8.10
CA ILE A 147 7.79 -13.25 7.22
C ILE A 147 8.29 -14.09 6.03
N ILE A 148 8.70 -15.32 6.27
CA ILE A 148 9.12 -16.26 5.20
C ILE A 148 7.96 -16.49 4.22
N PHE A 149 6.75 -16.75 4.74
CA PHE A 149 5.55 -16.94 3.93
C PHE A 149 5.27 -15.70 3.06
N LEU A 150 5.31 -14.49 3.64
CA LEU A 150 5.08 -13.25 2.90
C LEU A 150 6.16 -13.02 1.83
N SER A 151 7.40 -13.41 2.12
CA SER A 151 8.52 -13.34 1.16
C SER A 151 8.32 -14.29 -0.03
N ILE A 152 7.82 -15.51 0.23
CA ILE A 152 7.47 -16.48 -0.82
C ILE A 152 6.35 -15.92 -1.71
N ILE A 153 5.33 -15.28 -1.12
CA ILE A 153 4.25 -14.65 -1.89
C ILE A 153 4.81 -13.53 -2.81
N LEU A 154 5.72 -12.70 -2.28
CA LEU A 154 6.37 -11.66 -3.09
C LEU A 154 7.17 -12.26 -4.26
N LEU A 155 7.87 -13.37 -4.00
CA LEU A 155 8.63 -14.09 -5.03
C LEU A 155 7.69 -14.67 -6.11
N MET A 156 6.54 -15.22 -5.70
CA MET A 156 5.52 -15.78 -6.62
C MET A 156 4.89 -14.71 -7.52
N VAL A 157 4.85 -13.45 -7.07
CA VAL A 157 4.31 -12.33 -7.86
C VAL A 157 5.32 -11.89 -8.93
N LEU A 158 6.61 -12.19 -8.79
CA LEU A 158 7.67 -11.77 -9.71
C LEU A 158 7.39 -12.17 -11.18
N PRO A 159 7.05 -13.44 -11.50
CA PRO A 159 6.75 -13.80 -12.89
C PRO A 159 5.53 -13.08 -13.48
N LEU A 160 4.54 -12.72 -12.65
CA LEU A 160 3.38 -11.95 -13.12
C LEU A 160 3.76 -10.54 -13.62
N SER A 161 4.87 -9.99 -13.11
CA SER A 161 5.38 -8.69 -13.56
C SER A 161 5.81 -8.69 -15.03
N PHE A 162 6.20 -9.85 -15.56
CA PHE A 162 6.54 -10.00 -16.98
C PHE A 162 5.32 -9.86 -17.87
N LEU A 163 4.13 -10.22 -17.39
CA LEU A 163 2.87 -10.07 -18.13
C LEU A 163 2.47 -8.60 -18.28
N LEU A 164 2.86 -7.76 -17.31
CA LEU A 164 2.58 -6.31 -17.32
C LEU A 164 3.69 -5.51 -18.02
N ARG A 165 4.49 -6.18 -18.87
CA ARG A 165 5.58 -5.55 -19.61
C ARG A 165 5.03 -4.66 -20.73
N SER A 166 4.53 -3.49 -20.39
CA SER A 166 4.30 -2.47 -21.39
C SER A 166 5.64 -1.94 -21.86
N ARG A 167 5.81 -1.85 -23.18
CA ARG A 167 6.99 -1.21 -23.79
C ARG A 167 7.09 0.23 -23.25
N ALA A 168 8.26 0.58 -22.78
CA ALA A 168 8.60 1.98 -22.58
C ALA A 168 8.26 2.71 -23.89
N ARG A 169 7.43 3.73 -23.80
CA ARG A 169 7.02 4.48 -24.98
C ARG A 169 8.24 5.31 -25.42
N SER A 170 8.95 4.80 -26.41
CA SER A 170 10.01 5.55 -27.08
C SER A 170 9.33 6.59 -27.99
N ASN A 171 8.75 7.61 -27.41
CA ASN A 171 8.31 8.77 -28.17
C ASN A 171 9.53 9.68 -28.41
N LYS A 172 10.16 9.49 -29.56
CA LYS A 172 11.14 10.43 -30.06
C LYS A 172 10.51 11.77 -30.52
N ASP A 173 9.17 11.86 -30.51
CA ASP A 173 8.44 13.02 -31.08
C ASP A 173 7.71 13.88 -30.04
N GLU A 174 7.93 13.68 -28.74
CA GLU A 174 7.39 14.61 -27.76
C GLU A 174 8.40 15.72 -27.44
N SER A 175 8.41 16.71 -28.29
CA SER A 175 8.87 18.08 -27.98
C SER A 175 7.88 18.78 -27.01
N THR A 176 6.98 18.05 -26.38
CA THR A 176 6.20 18.57 -25.25
C THR A 176 7.17 18.75 -24.09
N VAL A 177 7.39 19.98 -23.76
CA VAL A 177 8.15 20.42 -22.61
C VAL A 177 7.74 19.56 -21.41
N ILE A 178 8.58 18.61 -21.03
CA ILE A 178 8.44 17.94 -19.74
C ILE A 178 8.72 19.01 -18.70
N LYS A 179 7.67 19.65 -18.25
CA LYS A 179 7.80 20.60 -17.14
C LYS A 179 8.51 19.89 -16.01
N SER A 180 9.54 20.51 -15.50
CA SER A 180 10.26 20.00 -14.34
C SER A 180 9.25 19.56 -13.26
N LEU A 181 9.53 18.49 -12.55
CA LEU A 181 8.72 18.04 -11.41
C LEU A 181 8.46 19.22 -10.44
N SER A 182 9.47 20.07 -10.24
CA SER A 182 9.40 21.28 -9.43
C SER A 182 8.32 22.24 -9.93
N GLU A 183 8.26 22.50 -11.24
CA GLU A 183 7.24 23.35 -11.85
C GLU A 183 5.84 22.75 -11.71
N THR A 184 5.71 21.45 -11.97
CA THR A 184 4.43 20.74 -11.85
C THR A 184 3.92 20.81 -10.40
N LEU A 185 4.79 20.56 -9.42
CA LEU A 185 4.45 20.66 -8.00
C LEU A 185 4.09 22.10 -7.61
N SER A 186 4.84 23.09 -8.12
CA SER A 186 4.55 24.50 -7.86
C SER A 186 3.14 24.88 -8.35
N ILE A 187 2.78 24.46 -9.56
CA ILE A 187 1.44 24.71 -10.12
C ILE A 187 0.37 23.98 -9.29
N ALA A 188 0.62 22.73 -8.94
CA ALA A 188 -0.32 21.92 -8.14
C ALA A 188 -0.59 22.57 -6.78
N PHE A 189 0.47 22.97 -6.06
CA PHE A 189 0.33 23.61 -4.75
C PHE A 189 -0.27 25.02 -4.79
N LYS A 190 -0.29 25.68 -5.95
CA LYS A 190 -0.99 26.96 -6.15
C LYS A 190 -2.47 26.78 -6.47
N THR A 191 -2.92 25.55 -6.74
CA THR A 191 -4.30 25.26 -7.10
C THR A 191 -5.09 24.83 -5.84
N PRO A 192 -6.06 25.64 -5.35
CA PRO A 192 -6.79 25.32 -4.11
C PRO A 192 -7.49 23.95 -4.13
N SER A 193 -8.04 23.55 -5.26
CA SER A 193 -8.69 22.23 -5.41
C SER A 193 -7.72 21.08 -5.14
N TYR A 194 -6.45 21.24 -5.54
CA TYR A 194 -5.42 20.25 -5.30
C TYR A 194 -5.08 20.16 -3.80
N ILE A 195 -4.98 21.32 -3.13
CA ILE A 195 -4.66 21.38 -1.68
C ILE A 195 -5.77 20.68 -0.87
N TYR A 196 -7.05 20.96 -1.17
CA TYR A 196 -8.17 20.31 -0.49
C TYR A 196 -8.18 18.80 -0.74
N LEU A 197 -7.84 18.38 -1.96
CA LEU A 197 -7.75 16.95 -2.30
C LEU A 197 -6.62 16.26 -1.51
N VAL A 198 -5.44 16.90 -1.44
CA VAL A 198 -4.28 16.38 -0.68
C VAL A 198 -4.62 16.30 0.81
N ALA A 199 -5.26 17.33 1.37
CA ALA A 199 -5.69 17.34 2.78
C ALA A 199 -6.67 16.19 3.07
N GLY A 200 -7.63 15.96 2.19
CA GLY A 200 -8.57 14.84 2.30
C GLY A 200 -7.85 13.49 2.26
N PHE A 201 -6.96 13.31 1.30
CA PHE A 201 -6.17 12.07 1.19
C PHE A 201 -5.22 11.87 2.37
N PHE A 202 -4.68 12.94 2.94
CA PHE A 202 -3.84 12.88 4.14
C PHE A 202 -4.65 12.30 5.32
N VAL A 203 -5.83 12.85 5.59
CA VAL A 203 -6.71 12.38 6.68
C VAL A 203 -7.12 10.92 6.44
N CYS A 204 -7.49 10.59 5.20
CA CYS A 204 -7.87 9.23 4.81
C CYS A 204 -6.70 8.25 5.03
N GLY A 205 -5.52 8.61 4.54
CA GLY A 205 -4.31 7.79 4.64
C GLY A 205 -3.89 7.58 6.09
N PHE A 206 -3.93 8.65 6.89
CA PHE A 206 -3.61 8.58 8.32
C PHE A 206 -4.53 7.58 9.03
N HIS A 207 -5.84 7.70 8.83
CA HIS A 207 -6.84 6.83 9.46
C HIS A 207 -6.61 5.35 9.07
N VAL A 208 -6.44 5.08 7.78
CA VAL A 208 -6.23 3.71 7.27
C VAL A 208 -4.91 3.12 7.81
N ALA A 209 -3.84 3.91 7.78
CA ALA A 209 -2.52 3.47 8.27
C ALA A 209 -2.55 3.22 9.78
N PHE A 210 -3.21 4.10 10.54
CA PHE A 210 -3.35 3.97 11.99
C PHE A 210 -4.07 2.67 12.34
N ILE A 211 -5.23 2.40 11.74
CA ILE A 211 -6.01 1.18 12.00
C ILE A 211 -5.19 -0.06 11.59
N ALA A 212 -4.60 -0.05 10.39
CA ALA A 212 -3.86 -1.21 9.88
C ALA A 212 -2.63 -1.54 10.72
N THR A 213 -1.99 -0.54 11.33
CA THR A 213 -0.76 -0.73 12.11
C THR A 213 -1.06 -1.05 13.59
N HIS A 214 -1.99 -0.32 14.21
CA HIS A 214 -2.18 -0.39 15.66
C HIS A 214 -3.33 -1.29 16.10
N MET A 215 -4.33 -1.57 15.25
CA MET A 215 -5.45 -2.43 15.62
C MET A 215 -5.00 -3.84 16.05
N PRO A 216 -4.02 -4.50 15.38
CA PRO A 216 -3.56 -5.81 15.85
C PRO A 216 -3.01 -5.75 17.28
N GLY A 217 -2.23 -4.71 17.62
CA GLY A 217 -1.71 -4.53 18.98
C GLY A 217 -2.81 -4.33 20.02
N VAL A 218 -3.81 -3.52 19.70
CA VAL A 218 -4.96 -3.28 20.60
C VAL A 218 -5.71 -4.61 20.88
N ILE A 219 -5.96 -5.41 19.85
CA ILE A 219 -6.64 -6.71 19.97
C ILE A 219 -5.84 -7.64 20.89
N GLN A 220 -4.52 -7.64 20.79
CA GLN A 220 -3.65 -8.48 21.64
C GLN A 220 -3.59 -7.98 23.07
N VAL A 221 -3.56 -6.66 23.31
CA VAL A 221 -3.65 -6.09 24.66
C VAL A 221 -4.96 -6.48 25.34
N CYS A 222 -6.05 -6.67 24.56
CA CYS A 222 -7.32 -7.20 25.05
C CYS A 222 -7.28 -8.72 25.31
N GLY A 223 -6.13 -9.38 25.15
CA GLY A 223 -5.96 -10.81 25.41
C GLY A 223 -6.46 -11.72 24.29
N LEU A 224 -6.72 -11.17 23.10
CA LEU A 224 -7.24 -11.96 21.98
C LEU A 224 -6.08 -12.42 21.07
N PRO A 225 -6.18 -13.63 20.48
CA PRO A 225 -5.08 -14.18 19.68
C PRO A 225 -4.89 -13.44 18.35
N PRO A 226 -3.68 -13.51 17.76
CA PRO A 226 -3.39 -12.90 16.45
C PRO A 226 -4.31 -13.31 15.31
N THR A 227 -4.97 -14.46 15.42
CA THR A 227 -5.98 -14.89 14.43
C THR A 227 -7.14 -13.92 14.35
N VAL A 228 -7.58 -13.35 15.50
CA VAL A 228 -8.65 -12.34 15.53
C VAL A 228 -8.20 -11.08 14.79
N SER A 229 -6.96 -10.64 14.99
CA SER A 229 -6.37 -9.51 14.27
C SER A 229 -6.33 -9.77 12.75
N GLY A 230 -5.93 -10.99 12.37
CA GLY A 230 -5.91 -11.42 10.97
C GLY A 230 -7.29 -11.37 10.32
N TRP A 231 -8.31 -11.90 11.01
CA TRP A 231 -9.70 -11.86 10.52
C TRP A 231 -10.25 -10.42 10.45
N SER A 232 -9.92 -9.58 11.44
CA SER A 232 -10.35 -8.19 11.45
C SER A 232 -9.80 -7.44 10.23
N LEU A 233 -8.51 -7.59 9.93
CA LEU A 233 -7.89 -7.02 8.72
C LEU A 233 -8.48 -7.62 7.44
N GLY A 234 -8.80 -8.92 7.46
CA GLY A 234 -9.45 -9.61 6.35
C GLY A 234 -10.84 -9.04 6.05
N ILE A 235 -11.64 -8.80 7.08
CA ILE A 235 -12.99 -8.21 6.95
C ILE A 235 -12.90 -6.79 6.38
N ILE A 236 -11.92 -5.99 6.83
CA ILE A 236 -11.64 -4.67 6.24
C ILE A 236 -11.36 -4.83 4.74
N GLY A 237 -10.54 -5.82 4.37
CA GLY A 237 -10.26 -6.15 2.96
C GLY A 237 -11.53 -6.49 2.18
N LEU A 238 -12.44 -7.28 2.75
CA LEU A 238 -13.71 -7.65 2.12
C LEU A 238 -14.57 -6.42 1.82
N PHE A 239 -14.76 -5.54 2.82
CA PHE A 239 -15.54 -4.32 2.62
C PHE A 239 -14.86 -3.34 1.66
N ASN A 240 -13.53 -3.33 1.62
CA ASN A 240 -12.77 -2.55 0.63
C ASN A 240 -13.00 -3.05 -0.81
N ILE A 241 -13.13 -4.37 -1.01
CA ILE A 241 -13.46 -4.95 -2.34
C ILE A 241 -14.82 -4.40 -2.80
N ILE A 242 -15.84 -4.56 -1.96
CA ILE A 242 -17.21 -4.10 -2.26
C ILE A 242 -17.21 -2.59 -2.53
N GLY A 243 -16.59 -1.83 -1.62
CA GLY A 243 -16.53 -0.37 -1.72
C GLY A 243 -15.80 0.13 -2.97
N SER A 244 -14.67 -0.50 -3.34
CA SER A 244 -13.89 -0.05 -4.49
C SER A 244 -14.58 -0.37 -5.83
N ILE A 245 -15.26 -1.52 -5.93
CA ILE A 245 -16.05 -1.87 -7.12
C ILE A 245 -17.24 -0.90 -7.25
N PHE A 246 -17.96 -0.66 -6.14
CA PHE A 246 -19.07 0.28 -6.11
C PHE A 246 -18.61 1.70 -6.48
N ALA A 247 -17.49 2.15 -5.90
CA ALA A 247 -16.90 3.46 -6.20
C ALA A 247 -16.53 3.59 -7.69
N GLY A 248 -15.88 2.56 -8.25
CA GLY A 248 -15.51 2.51 -9.67
C GLY A 248 -16.73 2.61 -10.58
N TRP A 249 -17.79 1.86 -10.27
CA TRP A 249 -19.05 1.91 -11.00
C TRP A 249 -19.75 3.29 -10.88
N TYR A 250 -19.82 3.83 -9.67
CA TYR A 250 -20.49 5.10 -9.40
C TYR A 250 -19.80 6.26 -10.14
N ILE A 251 -18.44 6.31 -10.05
CA ILE A 251 -17.64 7.39 -10.65
C ILE A 251 -17.72 7.34 -12.19
N SER A 252 -17.90 6.16 -12.77
CA SER A 252 -18.08 6.01 -14.22
C SER A 252 -19.40 6.65 -14.72
N LYS A 253 -20.37 6.87 -13.83
CA LYS A 253 -21.71 7.36 -14.19
C LYS A 253 -22.07 8.71 -13.59
N ARG A 254 -21.39 9.11 -12.51
CA ARG A 254 -21.77 10.28 -11.71
C ARG A 254 -20.55 11.12 -11.31
N SER A 255 -20.80 12.27 -10.75
CA SER A 255 -19.76 13.21 -10.31
C SER A 255 -18.91 12.63 -9.17
N MET A 256 -17.60 12.54 -9.40
CA MET A 256 -16.61 12.14 -8.41
C MET A 256 -16.61 13.03 -7.16
N ARG A 257 -16.87 14.34 -7.33
CA ARG A 257 -16.86 15.33 -6.23
C ARG A 257 -17.93 15.00 -5.18
N ILE A 258 -19.14 14.71 -5.63
CA ILE A 258 -20.29 14.39 -4.76
C ILE A 258 -20.02 13.07 -4.01
N PHE A 259 -19.51 12.07 -4.71
CA PHE A 259 -19.16 10.77 -4.11
C PHE A 259 -18.12 10.93 -3.00
N LEU A 260 -17.07 11.73 -3.28
CA LEU A 260 -16.00 11.98 -2.32
C LEU A 260 -16.55 12.70 -1.07
N ALA A 261 -17.40 13.70 -1.25
CA ALA A 261 -18.01 14.44 -0.15
C ALA A 261 -18.83 13.51 0.77
N TYR A 262 -19.66 12.64 0.18
CA TYR A 262 -20.45 11.66 0.95
C TYR A 262 -19.55 10.66 1.69
N THR A 263 -18.48 10.20 1.07
CA THR A 263 -17.53 9.24 1.68
C THR A 263 -16.87 9.86 2.92
N TYR A 264 -16.39 11.10 2.82
CA TYR A 264 -15.76 11.79 3.96
C TYR A 264 -16.79 12.14 5.05
N PHE A 265 -17.99 12.55 4.68
CA PHE A 265 -19.06 12.81 5.64
C PHE A 265 -19.43 11.55 6.41
N ALA A 266 -19.66 10.43 5.71
CA ALA A 266 -19.98 9.13 6.34
C ALA A 266 -18.86 8.69 7.29
N ARG A 267 -17.59 8.86 6.87
CA ARG A 267 -16.42 8.55 7.71
C ARG A 267 -16.42 9.40 8.98
N CYS A 268 -16.69 10.71 8.87
CA CYS A 268 -16.75 11.60 10.01
C CYS A 268 -17.82 11.13 11.02
N VAL A 269 -19.01 10.81 10.54
CA VAL A 269 -20.11 10.32 11.38
C VAL A 269 -19.69 9.01 12.08
N ILE A 270 -19.12 8.06 11.35
CA ILE A 270 -18.70 6.76 11.93
C ILE A 270 -17.64 6.95 13.02
N VAL A 271 -16.65 7.83 12.78
CA VAL A 271 -15.59 8.10 13.75
C VAL A 271 -16.13 8.77 15.02
N LEU A 272 -17.16 9.65 14.87
CA LEU A 272 -17.80 10.31 16.01
C LEU A 272 -18.70 9.34 16.82
N LEU A 273 -19.18 8.28 16.24
CA LEU A 273 -20.02 7.27 16.90
C LEU A 273 -19.25 6.12 17.53
N UNK A 274 -18.27 6.05 16.99
CA UNK A 274 -17.43 5.05 17.41
C UNK A 274 -16.59 5.31 18.52
#